data_02bee14095e585622a56a9ae8991f41e
#
_entry.id   02bee14095e585622a56a9ae8991f41e
#
_cell.length_a   1.000
_cell.length_b   1.000
_cell.length_c   1.000
_cell.angle_alpha   90.00
_cell.angle_beta   90.00
_cell.angle_gamma   90.00
#
_symmetry.space_group_name_H-M   'P 1'
#
loop_
_entity.id
_entity.type
_entity.pdbx_description
1 polymer ?
#
loop_
_entity_poly.entity_id
_entity_poly.type
_entity_poly.pdbx_seq_one_letter_code
_entity_poly.pdbx_strand_id
1 'polypeptide(L)'
;MRIVALVPGGIGEQILFFPTLDNLKRKYNTSRIDVVCEPSSKAAYRVSKSVDDLLAFDFKDRNSMADWGNLIGTIRDREYDIAITPSTSWLNGLMLWLSGINTRVGFKGDSSLFFNRVVPQNKQQYAAYMYCDLLQGLGINSSCPELEINVPKPDIEWATSEQLRLGVKDTGYILVVDGLFNADNSYPAKQWLSLIQDFKEKQPDMPVVVVSKPDNQDLLRVLKLAIPDIKETFPDNIGKLAGAIAGANLMLCTDSPLVQLAVFLQTYTIALFGSTEPTKLLPQSDKFIAIKSNTGIMADIQPATILEKIWQG
;
A
#
# COMPACT_ATOMS: atom_id res chain seq x y z
N MET A 1 18.66 -14.69 -15.96
CA MET A 1 18.28 -15.07 -14.59
C MET A 1 16.80 -14.77 -14.41
N ARG A 2 16.07 -15.68 -13.77
CA ARG A 2 14.63 -15.55 -13.50
C ARG A 2 14.40 -15.61 -12.00
N ILE A 3 13.62 -14.69 -11.49
CA ILE A 3 13.32 -14.55 -10.06
C ILE A 3 11.81 -14.66 -9.87
N VAL A 4 11.38 -15.43 -8.90
CA VAL A 4 9.99 -15.42 -8.45
C VAL A 4 9.90 -14.87 -7.03
N ALA A 5 9.01 -13.90 -6.82
CA ALA A 5 8.64 -13.44 -5.50
C ALA A 5 7.26 -14.00 -5.14
N LEU A 6 7.14 -14.62 -3.98
CA LEU A 6 5.89 -15.10 -3.44
C LEU A 6 5.41 -14.11 -2.37
N VAL A 7 4.43 -13.29 -2.69
CA VAL A 7 3.98 -12.19 -1.82
C VAL A 7 2.50 -12.37 -1.48
N PRO A 8 2.16 -13.15 -0.44
CA PRO A 8 0.79 -13.24 0.03
C PRO A 8 0.37 -11.94 0.71
N GLY A 9 -0.94 -11.68 0.70
CA GLY A 9 -1.53 -10.52 1.35
C GLY A 9 -2.18 -9.54 0.38
N GLY A 10 -2.72 -8.45 0.92
CA GLY A 10 -3.49 -7.45 0.19
C GLY A 10 -2.63 -6.46 -0.61
N ILE A 11 -3.29 -5.42 -1.11
CA ILE A 11 -2.65 -4.36 -1.92
C ILE A 11 -1.50 -3.68 -1.15
N GLY A 12 -1.68 -3.44 0.15
CA GLY A 12 -0.67 -2.78 1.00
C GLY A 12 0.63 -3.58 1.09
N GLU A 13 0.53 -4.89 1.32
CA GLU A 13 1.68 -5.80 1.38
C GLU A 13 2.44 -5.84 0.06
N GLN A 14 1.73 -5.78 -1.08
CA GLN A 14 2.38 -5.74 -2.39
C GLN A 14 3.20 -4.46 -2.54
N ILE A 15 2.62 -3.28 -2.22
CA ILE A 15 3.31 -1.99 -2.33
C ILE A 15 4.52 -1.96 -1.39
N LEU A 16 4.38 -2.42 -0.15
CA LEU A 16 5.47 -2.52 0.82
C LEU A 16 6.64 -3.40 0.32
N PHE A 17 6.36 -4.33 -0.59
CA PHE A 17 7.39 -5.21 -1.17
C PHE A 17 8.09 -4.62 -2.41
N PHE A 18 7.59 -3.53 -3.00
CA PHE A 18 8.19 -2.92 -4.20
C PHE A 18 9.66 -2.54 -4.04
N PRO A 19 10.13 -1.93 -2.93
CA PRO A 19 11.55 -1.61 -2.78
C PRO A 19 12.45 -2.84 -2.83
N THR A 20 11.98 -3.99 -2.35
CA THR A 20 12.69 -5.27 -2.47
C THR A 20 12.82 -5.69 -3.93
N LEU A 21 11.73 -5.60 -4.72
CA LEU A 21 11.73 -5.92 -6.14
C LEU A 21 12.60 -4.94 -6.95
N ASP A 22 12.53 -3.65 -6.62
CA ASP A 22 13.33 -2.61 -7.27
C ASP A 22 14.83 -2.82 -7.03
N ASN A 23 15.22 -3.20 -5.83
CA ASN A 23 16.59 -3.54 -5.51
C ASN A 23 17.06 -4.80 -6.25
N LEU A 24 16.21 -5.83 -6.34
CA LEU A 24 16.51 -7.03 -7.13
C LEU A 24 16.71 -6.66 -8.61
N LYS A 25 15.83 -5.84 -9.19
CA LYS A 25 15.94 -5.38 -10.59
C LYS A 25 17.18 -4.54 -10.81
N ARG A 26 17.55 -3.67 -9.85
CA ARG A 26 18.77 -2.85 -9.89
C ARG A 26 20.02 -3.70 -9.84
N LYS A 27 20.06 -4.71 -8.96
CA LYS A 27 21.21 -5.61 -8.80
C LYS A 27 21.35 -6.56 -9.99
N TYR A 28 20.23 -7.05 -10.50
CA TYR A 28 20.17 -8.03 -11.58
C TYR A 28 19.37 -7.42 -12.75
N ASN A 29 19.93 -6.41 -13.40
CA ASN A 29 19.28 -5.54 -14.39
C ASN A 29 18.66 -6.29 -15.59
N THR A 30 19.21 -7.45 -15.97
CA THR A 30 18.71 -8.31 -17.05
C THR A 30 17.79 -9.44 -16.55
N SER A 31 17.48 -9.48 -15.25
CA SER A 31 16.59 -10.51 -14.71
C SER A 31 15.14 -10.26 -15.07
N ARG A 32 14.40 -11.34 -15.23
CA ARG A 32 12.94 -11.35 -15.22
C ARG A 32 12.45 -11.59 -13.80
N ILE A 33 11.56 -10.77 -13.31
CA ILE A 33 10.95 -10.87 -11.98
C ILE A 33 9.46 -11.11 -12.14
N ASP A 34 9.01 -12.29 -11.77
CA ASP A 34 7.59 -12.64 -11.74
C ASP A 34 7.12 -12.68 -10.27
N VAL A 35 5.85 -12.30 -10.03
CA VAL A 35 5.29 -12.29 -8.66
C VAL A 35 4.08 -13.18 -8.58
N VAL A 36 4.03 -14.02 -7.56
CA VAL A 36 2.84 -14.76 -7.16
C VAL A 36 2.12 -13.96 -6.07
N CYS A 37 0.89 -13.52 -6.35
CA CYS A 37 0.11 -12.69 -5.44
C CYS A 37 -1.37 -13.09 -5.41
N GLU A 38 -2.10 -12.62 -4.40
CA GLU A 38 -3.56 -12.76 -4.35
C GLU A 38 -4.22 -12.17 -5.60
N PRO A 39 -5.28 -12.80 -6.15
CA PRO A 39 -6.00 -12.27 -7.30
C PRO A 39 -6.48 -10.82 -7.10
N SER A 40 -6.99 -10.51 -5.90
CA SER A 40 -7.45 -9.17 -5.51
C SER A 40 -6.34 -8.12 -5.42
N SER A 41 -5.09 -8.56 -5.27
CA SER A 41 -3.93 -7.69 -5.08
C SER A 41 -3.17 -7.38 -6.37
N LYS A 42 -3.51 -8.04 -7.49
CA LYS A 42 -2.89 -7.79 -8.80
C LYS A 42 -2.91 -6.31 -9.20
N ALA A 43 -3.97 -5.60 -8.82
CA ALA A 43 -4.14 -4.19 -9.15
C ALA A 43 -2.98 -3.32 -8.64
N ALA A 44 -2.32 -3.68 -7.53
CA ALA A 44 -1.17 -2.96 -6.98
C ALA A 44 -0.04 -2.82 -8.00
N TYR A 45 0.18 -3.83 -8.81
CA TYR A 45 1.31 -3.88 -9.74
C TYR A 45 1.17 -2.96 -10.95
N ARG A 46 0.00 -2.31 -11.15
CA ARG A 46 -0.16 -1.24 -12.14
C ARG A 46 0.82 -0.08 -11.91
N VAL A 47 1.23 0.15 -10.66
CA VAL A 47 2.18 1.21 -10.29
C VAL A 47 3.59 0.68 -9.95
N SER A 48 3.87 -0.58 -10.26
CA SER A 48 5.20 -1.18 -10.12
C SER A 48 6.02 -0.99 -11.40
N LYS A 49 7.33 -0.77 -11.25
CA LYS A 49 8.26 -0.63 -12.37
C LYS A 49 9.17 -1.86 -12.59
N SER A 50 9.14 -2.83 -11.68
CA SER A 50 10.15 -3.90 -11.63
C SER A 50 9.60 -5.30 -11.87
N VAL A 51 8.28 -5.45 -12.08
CA VAL A 51 7.63 -6.75 -12.25
C VAL A 51 7.34 -7.00 -13.72
N ASP A 52 7.73 -8.17 -14.20
CA ASP A 52 7.57 -8.58 -15.60
C ASP A 52 6.28 -9.39 -15.82
N ASP A 53 5.85 -10.23 -14.83
CA ASP A 53 4.61 -11.02 -14.94
C ASP A 53 3.99 -11.31 -13.57
N LEU A 54 2.69 -11.60 -13.55
CA LEU A 54 1.91 -11.87 -12.35
C LEU A 54 1.21 -13.22 -12.41
N LEU A 55 1.50 -14.07 -11.44
CA LEU A 55 0.82 -15.32 -11.19
C LEU A 55 -0.22 -15.12 -10.07
N ALA A 56 -1.50 -15.28 -10.38
CA ALA A 56 -2.54 -15.22 -9.36
C ALA A 56 -2.62 -16.52 -8.60
N PHE A 57 -2.59 -16.42 -7.27
CA PHE A 57 -2.82 -17.55 -6.39
C PHE A 57 -3.49 -17.07 -5.10
N ASP A 58 -4.59 -17.72 -4.72
CA ASP A 58 -5.29 -17.41 -3.47
C ASP A 58 -4.58 -18.15 -2.33
N PHE A 59 -3.86 -17.42 -1.46
CA PHE A 59 -3.16 -18.00 -0.31
C PHE A 59 -4.08 -18.26 0.89
N LYS A 60 -5.34 -17.84 0.82
CA LYS A 60 -6.36 -18.12 1.81
C LYS A 60 -7.00 -19.48 1.56
N ASP A 61 -7.68 -20.04 2.50
CA ASP A 61 -8.16 -21.42 2.60
C ASP A 61 -9.09 -21.95 1.46
N ARG A 62 -9.06 -21.35 0.27
CA ARG A 62 -9.95 -21.72 -0.85
C ARG A 62 -9.30 -22.60 -1.90
N ASN A 63 -8.03 -22.98 -1.74
CA ASN A 63 -7.32 -23.75 -2.74
C ASN A 63 -7.38 -25.26 -2.45
N SER A 64 -7.66 -26.02 -3.50
CA SER A 64 -7.51 -27.46 -3.51
C SER A 64 -6.04 -27.89 -3.63
N MET A 65 -5.75 -29.15 -3.33
CA MET A 65 -4.44 -29.76 -3.58
C MET A 65 -4.03 -29.65 -5.06
N ALA A 66 -5.01 -29.65 -5.97
CA ALA A 66 -4.76 -29.48 -7.40
C ALA A 66 -4.26 -28.06 -7.74
N ASP A 67 -4.82 -27.02 -7.10
CA ASP A 67 -4.38 -25.64 -7.32
C ASP A 67 -2.93 -25.43 -6.86
N TRP A 68 -2.56 -25.99 -5.71
CA TRP A 68 -1.18 -26.02 -5.23
C TRP A 68 -0.26 -26.77 -6.20
N GLY A 69 -0.68 -27.93 -6.70
CA GLY A 69 0.07 -28.72 -7.68
C GLY A 69 0.27 -27.95 -8.99
N ASN A 70 -0.76 -27.28 -9.48
CA ASN A 70 -0.71 -26.46 -10.69
C ASN A 70 0.26 -25.28 -10.54
N LEU A 71 0.22 -24.59 -9.38
CA LEU A 71 1.17 -23.50 -9.13
C LEU A 71 2.61 -24.01 -9.07
N ILE A 72 2.88 -25.11 -8.35
CA ILE A 72 4.20 -25.73 -8.29
C ILE A 72 4.67 -26.11 -9.69
N GLY A 73 3.81 -26.73 -10.51
CA GLY A 73 4.11 -27.09 -11.91
C GLY A 73 4.48 -25.84 -12.73
N THR A 74 3.67 -24.79 -12.65
CA THR A 74 3.91 -23.52 -13.34
C THR A 74 5.25 -22.90 -12.94
N ILE A 75 5.59 -22.92 -11.65
CA ILE A 75 6.87 -22.39 -11.15
C ILE A 75 8.03 -23.23 -11.68
N ARG A 76 7.91 -24.56 -11.71
CA ARG A 76 8.93 -25.46 -12.25
C ARG A 76 9.16 -25.22 -13.75
N ASP A 77 8.10 -25.14 -14.53
CA ASP A 77 8.14 -24.94 -15.99
C ASP A 77 8.80 -23.61 -16.37
N ARG A 78 8.76 -22.63 -15.47
CA ARG A 78 9.39 -21.32 -15.69
C ARG A 78 10.87 -21.27 -15.31
N GLU A 79 11.41 -22.30 -14.68
CA GLU A 79 12.85 -22.47 -14.37
C GLU A 79 13.47 -21.25 -13.65
N TYR A 80 12.90 -20.88 -12.49
CA TYR A 80 13.43 -19.79 -11.70
C TYR A 80 14.73 -20.15 -10.99
N ASP A 81 15.69 -19.22 -11.00
CA ASP A 81 16.97 -19.32 -10.30
C ASP A 81 16.85 -18.98 -8.82
N ILE A 82 15.99 -18.00 -8.50
CA ILE A 82 15.80 -17.45 -7.16
C ILE A 82 14.32 -17.37 -6.83
N ALA A 83 13.97 -17.81 -5.63
CA ALA A 83 12.68 -17.53 -4.99
C ALA A 83 12.89 -16.68 -3.74
N ILE A 84 12.02 -15.66 -3.54
CA ILE A 84 12.05 -14.81 -2.36
C ILE A 84 10.63 -14.63 -1.81
N THR A 85 10.47 -14.67 -0.48
CA THR A 85 9.16 -14.47 0.14
C THR A 85 9.26 -13.78 1.49
N PRO A 86 8.37 -12.79 1.79
CA PRO A 86 8.20 -12.24 3.13
C PRO A 86 7.40 -13.16 4.05
N SER A 87 6.77 -14.21 3.50
CA SER A 87 5.92 -15.12 4.26
C SER A 87 6.70 -16.01 5.21
N THR A 88 6.17 -16.15 6.43
CA THR A 88 6.67 -17.11 7.43
C THR A 88 5.84 -18.39 7.49
N SER A 89 4.80 -18.51 6.66
CA SER A 89 3.95 -19.71 6.58
C SER A 89 4.75 -20.91 6.09
N TRP A 90 4.65 -22.02 6.81
CA TRP A 90 5.33 -23.27 6.45
C TRP A 90 4.84 -23.82 5.10
N LEU A 91 3.55 -23.64 4.76
CA LEU A 91 3.00 -24.06 3.45
C LEU A 91 3.67 -23.36 2.29
N ASN A 92 3.88 -22.03 2.40
CA ASN A 92 4.54 -21.25 1.37
C ASN A 92 6.03 -21.67 1.23
N GLY A 93 6.68 -21.96 2.34
CA GLY A 93 8.04 -22.51 2.35
C GLY A 93 8.10 -23.89 1.67
N LEU A 94 7.21 -24.80 2.03
CA LEU A 94 7.11 -26.12 1.43
C LEU A 94 6.86 -26.05 -0.08
N MET A 95 5.95 -25.19 -0.53
CA MET A 95 5.69 -24.98 -1.96
C MET A 95 6.95 -24.54 -2.72
N LEU A 96 7.68 -23.57 -2.19
CA LEU A 96 8.94 -23.14 -2.80
C LEU A 96 9.99 -24.23 -2.79
N TRP A 97 10.03 -25.08 -1.78
CA TRP A 97 10.94 -26.24 -1.73
C TRP A 97 10.55 -27.29 -2.78
N LEU A 98 9.26 -27.62 -2.89
CA LEU A 98 8.75 -28.56 -3.89
C LEU A 98 8.92 -28.06 -5.32
N SER A 99 8.97 -26.75 -5.55
CA SER A 99 9.20 -26.18 -6.89
C SER A 99 10.61 -26.47 -7.43
N GLY A 100 11.56 -26.90 -6.59
CA GLY A 100 12.92 -27.28 -6.99
C GLY A 100 13.86 -26.10 -7.23
N ILE A 101 13.47 -24.86 -6.89
CA ILE A 101 14.33 -23.68 -7.05
C ILE A 101 15.55 -23.78 -6.14
N ASN A 102 16.73 -23.56 -6.70
CA ASN A 102 18.00 -23.75 -5.98
C ASN A 102 18.22 -22.69 -4.87
N THR A 103 17.90 -21.43 -5.11
CA THR A 103 18.07 -20.35 -4.12
C THR A 103 16.72 -19.91 -3.60
N ARG A 104 16.46 -20.16 -2.33
CA ARG A 104 15.20 -19.82 -1.67
C ARG A 104 15.46 -18.95 -0.45
N VAL A 105 14.98 -17.71 -0.50
CA VAL A 105 15.20 -16.69 0.53
C VAL A 105 13.90 -16.46 1.30
N GLY A 106 13.98 -16.45 2.61
CA GLY A 106 12.85 -16.12 3.48
C GLY A 106 13.29 -15.74 4.89
N PHE A 107 12.35 -15.26 5.67
CA PHE A 107 12.60 -14.93 7.07
C PHE A 107 12.72 -16.17 7.95
N LYS A 108 13.43 -16.00 9.06
CA LYS A 108 13.49 -17.00 10.13
C LYS A 108 12.11 -17.15 10.76
N GLY A 109 11.57 -18.36 10.77
CA GLY A 109 10.26 -18.73 11.28
C GLY A 109 9.92 -20.18 10.97
N ASP A 110 8.64 -20.53 10.95
CA ASP A 110 8.17 -21.90 10.73
C ASP A 110 8.55 -22.47 9.35
N SER A 111 8.71 -21.59 8.37
CA SER A 111 9.15 -21.94 7.01
C SER A 111 10.65 -22.12 6.83
N SER A 112 11.46 -21.86 7.87
CA SER A 112 12.94 -21.82 7.76
C SER A 112 13.57 -23.11 7.23
N LEU A 113 12.97 -24.27 7.52
CA LEU A 113 13.47 -25.57 7.04
C LEU A 113 13.46 -25.71 5.51
N PHE A 114 12.62 -24.93 4.84
CA PHE A 114 12.45 -24.99 3.38
C PHE A 114 13.32 -23.98 2.64
N PHE A 115 13.97 -23.07 3.36
CA PHE A 115 14.86 -22.05 2.79
C PHE A 115 16.32 -22.44 2.98
N ASN A 116 17.16 -22.13 1.99
CA ASN A 116 18.60 -22.25 2.12
C ASN A 116 19.30 -20.90 2.36
N ARG A 117 18.53 -19.81 2.37
CA ARG A 117 18.96 -18.47 2.74
C ARG A 117 17.93 -17.88 3.71
N VAL A 118 18.23 -18.00 5.01
CA VAL A 118 17.33 -17.55 6.08
C VAL A 118 17.82 -16.23 6.66
N VAL A 119 16.94 -15.25 6.72
CA VAL A 119 17.23 -13.90 7.23
C VAL A 119 16.50 -13.66 8.54
N PRO A 120 17.12 -13.09 9.58
CA PRO A 120 16.41 -12.65 10.77
C PRO A 120 15.34 -11.61 10.45
N GLN A 121 14.16 -11.71 11.08
CA GLN A 121 13.07 -10.75 10.88
C GLN A 121 13.09 -9.68 11.95
N ASN A 122 13.37 -8.41 11.60
CA ASN A 122 13.22 -7.26 12.49
C ASN A 122 11.80 -6.68 12.38
N LYS A 123 10.91 -7.02 13.32
CA LYS A 123 9.52 -6.57 13.34
C LYS A 123 9.32 -5.17 13.95
N GLN A 124 10.39 -4.50 14.40
CA GLN A 124 10.31 -3.19 15.06
C GLN A 124 10.59 -2.03 14.10
N GLN A 125 10.59 -2.27 12.82
CA GLN A 125 10.81 -1.27 11.80
C GLN A 125 9.64 -1.20 10.81
N TYR A 126 9.63 -0.16 9.98
CA TYR A 126 8.69 -0.03 8.87
C TYR A 126 8.76 -1.26 7.96
N ALA A 127 7.59 -1.78 7.59
CA ALA A 127 7.49 -3.08 6.91
C ALA A 127 8.23 -3.14 5.58
N ALA A 128 8.30 -2.04 4.81
CA ALA A 128 9.05 -2.02 3.56
C ALA A 128 10.56 -2.20 3.79
N TYR A 129 11.10 -1.61 4.85
CA TYR A 129 12.51 -1.80 5.22
C TYR A 129 12.77 -3.23 5.71
N MET A 130 11.84 -3.76 6.52
CA MET A 130 11.90 -5.16 6.95
C MET A 130 11.93 -6.12 5.74
N TYR A 131 11.12 -5.87 4.72
CA TYR A 131 11.13 -6.71 3.51
C TYR A 131 12.43 -6.57 2.71
N CYS A 132 13.04 -5.40 2.69
CA CYS A 132 14.36 -5.19 2.08
C CYS A 132 15.45 -6.02 2.78
N ASP A 133 15.33 -6.32 4.08
CA ASP A 133 16.30 -7.17 4.79
C ASP A 133 16.45 -8.55 4.17
N LEU A 134 15.41 -9.07 3.50
CA LEU A 134 15.51 -10.36 2.77
C LEU A 134 16.64 -10.39 1.74
N LEU A 135 17.03 -9.24 1.20
CA LEU A 135 18.10 -9.13 0.22
C LEU A 135 19.49 -9.51 0.79
N GLN A 136 19.65 -9.45 2.11
CA GLN A 136 20.86 -9.91 2.79
C GLN A 136 21.10 -11.41 2.53
N GLY A 137 20.04 -12.21 2.37
CA GLY A 137 20.13 -13.62 1.97
C GLY A 137 20.77 -13.84 0.60
N LEU A 138 20.78 -12.80 -0.24
CA LEU A 138 21.42 -12.79 -1.56
C LEU A 138 22.78 -12.04 -1.56
N GLY A 139 23.27 -11.64 -0.40
CA GLY A 139 24.49 -10.83 -0.28
C GLY A 139 24.33 -9.39 -0.77
N ILE A 140 23.09 -8.89 -0.84
CA ILE A 140 22.77 -7.51 -1.19
C ILE A 140 22.61 -6.74 0.11
N ASN A 141 23.62 -5.98 0.50
CA ASN A 141 23.67 -5.22 1.76
C ASN A 141 23.47 -3.70 1.51
N SER A 142 22.87 -3.33 0.39
CA SER A 142 22.49 -1.93 0.15
C SER A 142 21.35 -1.52 1.09
N SER A 143 21.34 -0.24 1.48
CA SER A 143 20.15 0.35 2.12
C SER A 143 18.91 0.13 1.26
N CYS A 144 17.74 0.07 1.89
CA CYS A 144 16.49 0.07 1.15
C CYS A 144 16.47 1.29 0.22
N PRO A 145 16.10 1.16 -1.06
CA PRO A 145 16.03 2.29 -1.98
C PRO A 145 14.97 3.28 -1.53
N GLU A 146 14.98 4.45 -2.15
CA GLU A 146 13.89 5.41 -2.00
C GLU A 146 12.56 4.74 -2.30
N LEU A 147 11.55 5.08 -1.50
CA LEU A 147 10.19 4.57 -1.64
C LEU A 147 9.54 5.29 -2.81
N GLU A 148 9.42 4.62 -3.93
CA GLU A 148 8.88 5.16 -5.18
C GLU A 148 7.91 4.20 -5.85
N ILE A 149 6.94 4.76 -6.55
CA ILE A 149 6.07 4.02 -7.47
C ILE A 149 6.09 4.67 -8.85
N ASN A 150 5.73 3.90 -9.86
CA ASN A 150 5.63 4.36 -11.22
C ASN A 150 4.16 4.53 -11.61
N VAL A 151 3.67 5.76 -11.63
CA VAL A 151 2.31 6.04 -12.08
C VAL A 151 2.29 6.06 -13.61
N PRO A 152 1.49 5.22 -14.28
CA PRO A 152 1.42 5.19 -15.74
C PRO A 152 0.97 6.55 -16.33
N LYS A 153 1.56 6.94 -17.46
CA LYS A 153 1.24 8.21 -18.12
C LYS A 153 -0.27 8.45 -18.33
N PRO A 154 -1.09 7.47 -18.78
CA PRO A 154 -2.53 7.68 -18.90
C PRO A 154 -3.23 8.00 -17.59
N ASP A 155 -2.72 7.48 -16.46
CA ASP A 155 -3.29 7.74 -15.14
C ASP A 155 -2.89 9.13 -14.63
N ILE A 156 -1.70 9.62 -14.97
CA ILE A 156 -1.27 11.01 -14.72
C ILE A 156 -2.12 11.98 -15.56
N GLU A 157 -2.35 11.69 -16.83
CA GLU A 157 -3.19 12.50 -17.72
C GLU A 157 -4.64 12.56 -17.20
N TRP A 158 -5.18 11.43 -16.74
CA TRP A 158 -6.47 11.39 -16.09
C TRP A 158 -6.51 12.28 -14.84
N ALA A 159 -5.52 12.16 -13.94
CA ALA A 159 -5.46 12.97 -12.72
C ALA A 159 -5.39 14.47 -13.02
N THR A 160 -4.61 14.87 -14.04
CA THR A 160 -4.55 16.25 -14.50
C THR A 160 -5.90 16.75 -15.01
N SER A 161 -6.60 15.94 -15.81
CA SER A 161 -7.94 16.26 -16.33
C SER A 161 -8.96 16.35 -15.19
N GLU A 162 -8.84 15.48 -14.19
CA GLU A 162 -9.70 15.46 -13.03
C GLU A 162 -9.50 16.71 -12.14
N GLN A 163 -8.24 17.14 -11.94
CA GLN A 163 -7.94 18.40 -11.25
C GLN A 163 -8.54 19.62 -11.96
N LEU A 164 -8.51 19.63 -13.30
CA LEU A 164 -9.16 20.67 -14.10
C LEU A 164 -10.69 20.62 -13.93
N ARG A 165 -11.30 19.44 -14.02
CA ARG A 165 -12.75 19.23 -13.83
C ARG A 165 -13.21 19.73 -12.45
N LEU A 166 -12.41 19.47 -11.42
CA LEU A 166 -12.67 19.87 -10.05
C LEU A 166 -12.32 21.34 -9.77
N GLY A 167 -11.60 22.02 -10.67
CA GLY A 167 -11.12 23.40 -10.47
C GLY A 167 -10.12 23.51 -9.32
N VAL A 168 -9.23 22.51 -9.16
CA VAL A 168 -8.26 22.45 -8.05
C VAL A 168 -6.80 22.42 -8.52
N LYS A 169 -6.57 22.56 -9.83
CA LYS A 169 -5.24 22.44 -10.42
C LYS A 169 -4.25 23.50 -9.92
N ASP A 170 -4.72 24.74 -9.78
CA ASP A 170 -3.87 25.87 -9.45
C ASP A 170 -3.85 26.20 -7.95
N THR A 171 -4.86 25.75 -7.21
CA THR A 171 -5.02 26.00 -5.76
C THR A 171 -4.44 24.87 -4.92
N GLY A 172 -4.28 23.67 -5.50
CA GLY A 172 -4.09 22.44 -4.74
C GLY A 172 -5.36 22.01 -4.01
N TYR A 173 -5.27 20.98 -3.20
CA TYR A 173 -6.42 20.46 -2.44
C TYR A 173 -6.00 19.52 -1.30
N ILE A 174 -6.91 19.36 -0.34
CA ILE A 174 -6.84 18.28 0.64
C ILE A 174 -7.63 17.09 0.11
N LEU A 175 -7.03 15.91 0.11
CA LEU A 175 -7.66 14.66 -0.30
C LEU A 175 -8.09 13.86 0.92
N VAL A 176 -9.38 13.57 1.03
CA VAL A 176 -9.94 12.70 2.07
C VAL A 176 -10.17 11.30 1.53
N VAL A 177 -9.58 10.29 2.19
CA VAL A 177 -9.66 8.89 1.81
C VAL A 177 -10.09 8.07 3.03
N ASP A 178 -11.38 7.75 3.14
CA ASP A 178 -11.95 7.06 4.29
C ASP A 178 -12.42 5.65 3.95
N GLY A 179 -12.14 4.69 4.85
CA GLY A 179 -12.69 3.33 4.86
C GLY A 179 -12.44 2.49 3.61
N LEU A 180 -11.56 2.92 2.71
CA LEU A 180 -11.30 2.18 1.48
C LEU A 180 -10.62 0.84 1.78
N PHE A 181 -11.24 -0.25 1.30
CA PHE A 181 -10.84 -1.65 1.49
C PHE A 181 -11.06 -2.24 2.89
N ASN A 182 -11.49 -1.44 3.87
CA ASN A 182 -11.87 -1.95 5.20
C ASN A 182 -12.88 -1.01 5.86
N ALA A 183 -14.16 -1.32 5.78
CA ALA A 183 -15.22 -0.51 6.38
C ALA A 183 -15.11 -0.40 7.91
N ASP A 184 -14.54 -1.41 8.57
CA ASP A 184 -14.35 -1.41 10.03
C ASP A 184 -13.33 -0.35 10.50
N ASN A 185 -12.49 0.13 9.59
CA ASN A 185 -11.50 1.17 9.85
C ASN A 185 -11.97 2.56 9.35
N SER A 186 -13.26 2.78 9.15
CA SER A 186 -13.78 4.10 8.77
C SER A 186 -13.88 5.04 9.96
N TYR A 187 -13.69 6.33 9.71
CA TYR A 187 -13.89 7.38 10.71
C TYR A 187 -15.33 7.90 10.61
N PRO A 188 -16.02 8.18 11.71
CA PRO A 188 -17.44 8.56 11.66
C PRO A 188 -17.71 9.79 10.78
N ALA A 189 -18.73 9.70 9.91
CA ALA A 189 -19.06 10.77 8.97
C ALA A 189 -19.36 12.12 9.67
N LYS A 190 -19.92 12.10 10.88
CA LYS A 190 -20.13 13.31 11.67
C LYS A 190 -18.83 13.97 12.14
N GLN A 191 -17.83 13.18 12.44
CA GLN A 191 -16.52 13.68 12.85
C GLN A 191 -15.72 14.19 11.64
N TRP A 192 -15.81 13.51 10.48
CA TRP A 192 -15.33 14.08 9.23
C TRP A 192 -15.97 15.42 8.91
N LEU A 193 -17.29 15.53 9.08
CA LEU A 193 -18.01 16.79 8.86
C LEU A 193 -17.48 17.91 9.77
N SER A 194 -17.38 17.66 11.08
CA SER A 194 -16.84 18.64 12.03
C SER A 194 -15.43 19.06 11.65
N LEU A 195 -14.55 18.10 11.36
CA LEU A 195 -13.16 18.36 10.96
C LEU A 195 -13.09 19.27 9.72
N ILE A 196 -13.90 18.98 8.70
CA ILE A 196 -13.86 19.73 7.43
C ILE A 196 -14.48 21.12 7.62
N GLN A 197 -15.54 21.26 8.41
CA GLN A 197 -16.14 22.57 8.72
C GLN A 197 -15.13 23.45 9.47
N ASP A 198 -14.57 22.97 10.55
CA ASP A 198 -13.57 23.71 11.36
C ASP A 198 -12.32 24.08 10.53
N PHE A 199 -11.91 23.18 9.61
CA PHE A 199 -10.82 23.46 8.68
C PHE A 199 -11.19 24.59 7.71
N LYS A 200 -12.38 24.55 7.11
CA LYS A 200 -12.86 25.55 6.15
C LYS A 200 -13.13 26.92 6.78
N GLU A 201 -13.41 26.99 8.06
CA GLU A 201 -13.49 28.28 8.77
C GLU A 201 -12.15 29.03 8.76
N LYS A 202 -11.03 28.32 8.79
CA LYS A 202 -9.68 28.90 8.79
C LYS A 202 -9.06 29.00 7.39
N GLN A 203 -9.44 28.12 6.48
CA GLN A 203 -8.95 28.02 5.11
C GLN A 203 -10.11 27.87 4.12
N PRO A 204 -10.93 28.92 3.94
CA PRO A 204 -12.15 28.83 3.11
C PRO A 204 -11.84 28.51 1.64
N ASP A 205 -10.70 29.00 1.13
CA ASP A 205 -10.32 28.87 -0.27
C ASP A 205 -9.65 27.52 -0.60
N MET A 206 -9.22 26.76 0.42
CA MET A 206 -8.59 25.44 0.18
C MET A 206 -9.66 24.39 -0.12
N PRO A 207 -9.66 23.81 -1.35
CA PRO A 207 -10.63 22.80 -1.71
C PRO A 207 -10.41 21.50 -0.93
N VAL A 208 -11.51 20.85 -0.57
CA VAL A 208 -11.52 19.50 -0.03
C VAL A 208 -12.13 18.55 -1.06
N VAL A 209 -11.39 17.54 -1.43
CA VAL A 209 -11.78 16.50 -2.39
C VAL A 209 -11.92 15.18 -1.65
N VAL A 210 -13.03 14.50 -1.80
CA VAL A 210 -13.29 13.20 -1.17
C VAL A 210 -13.20 12.11 -2.23
N VAL A 211 -12.43 11.06 -1.97
CA VAL A 211 -12.43 9.88 -2.82
C VAL A 211 -13.71 9.09 -2.58
N SER A 212 -14.53 8.99 -3.61
CA SER A 212 -15.82 8.31 -3.57
C SER A 212 -15.71 6.88 -4.06
N LYS A 213 -16.36 5.97 -3.34
CA LYS A 213 -16.57 4.56 -3.70
C LYS A 213 -17.94 4.09 -3.20
N PRO A 214 -18.43 2.94 -3.67
CA PRO A 214 -19.72 2.40 -3.20
C PRO A 214 -19.79 2.28 -1.67
N ASP A 215 -18.68 1.98 -1.02
CA ASP A 215 -18.63 1.69 0.42
C ASP A 215 -18.67 2.93 1.32
N ASN A 216 -18.42 4.15 0.78
CA ASN A 216 -18.42 5.39 1.57
C ASN A 216 -19.48 6.42 1.16
N GLN A 217 -20.57 5.98 0.52
CA GLN A 217 -21.66 6.85 0.07
C GLN A 217 -22.36 7.60 1.20
N ASP A 218 -22.43 7.01 2.40
CA ASP A 218 -23.02 7.70 3.57
C ASP A 218 -22.18 8.89 4.00
N LEU A 219 -20.85 8.79 3.99
CA LEU A 219 -19.96 9.92 4.24
C LEU A 219 -20.21 11.04 3.23
N LEU A 220 -20.22 10.74 1.95
CA LEU A 220 -20.46 11.72 0.90
C LEU A 220 -21.81 12.40 1.02
N ARG A 221 -22.86 11.63 1.32
CA ARG A 221 -24.21 12.19 1.54
C ARG A 221 -24.21 13.19 2.68
N VAL A 222 -23.60 12.86 3.82
CA VAL A 222 -23.52 13.76 4.98
C VAL A 222 -22.75 15.03 4.63
N LEU A 223 -21.60 14.89 3.97
CA LEU A 223 -20.75 16.02 3.60
C LEU A 223 -21.44 16.95 2.59
N LYS A 224 -22.06 16.41 1.53
CA LYS A 224 -22.74 17.22 0.49
C LYS A 224 -23.94 17.99 1.00
N LEU A 225 -24.67 17.45 1.98
CA LEU A 225 -25.80 18.14 2.61
C LEU A 225 -25.36 19.37 3.42
N ALA A 226 -24.21 19.29 4.06
CA ALA A 226 -23.73 20.33 4.97
C ALA A 226 -22.71 21.29 4.32
N ILE A 227 -21.98 20.82 3.31
CA ILE A 227 -20.92 21.56 2.61
C ILE A 227 -21.16 21.43 1.10
N PRO A 228 -21.96 22.34 0.50
CA PRO A 228 -22.37 22.21 -0.91
C PRO A 228 -21.20 22.25 -1.93
N ASP A 229 -20.09 22.89 -1.58
CA ASP A 229 -18.88 23.01 -2.42
C ASP A 229 -17.88 21.84 -2.26
N ILE A 230 -18.22 20.82 -1.46
CA ILE A 230 -17.37 19.62 -1.33
C ILE A 230 -17.22 18.94 -2.69
N LYS A 231 -16.00 18.61 -3.03
CA LYS A 231 -15.67 17.98 -4.30
C LYS A 231 -15.51 16.48 -4.13
N GLU A 232 -15.80 15.73 -5.20
CA GLU A 232 -15.62 14.27 -5.20
C GLU A 232 -14.89 13.81 -6.45
N THR A 233 -14.10 12.74 -6.28
CA THR A 233 -13.38 12.08 -7.35
C THR A 233 -13.59 10.57 -7.30
N PHE A 234 -13.58 9.92 -8.47
CA PHE A 234 -13.86 8.49 -8.65
C PHE A 234 -12.71 7.81 -9.41
N PRO A 235 -11.55 7.61 -8.79
CA PRO A 235 -10.49 6.83 -9.42
C PRO A 235 -10.90 5.35 -9.51
N ASP A 236 -11.05 4.82 -10.72
CA ASP A 236 -11.50 3.46 -10.99
C ASP A 236 -10.38 2.41 -10.87
N ASN A 237 -9.13 2.86 -10.73
CA ASN A 237 -7.97 2.01 -10.55
C ASN A 237 -6.91 2.68 -9.67
N ILE A 238 -5.93 1.87 -9.22
CA ILE A 238 -4.90 2.31 -8.28
C ILE A 238 -3.94 3.35 -8.88
N GLY A 239 -3.71 3.34 -10.19
CA GLY A 239 -2.86 4.32 -10.86
C GLY A 239 -3.50 5.71 -10.89
N LYS A 240 -4.80 5.80 -11.20
CA LYS A 240 -5.57 7.05 -11.12
C LYS A 240 -5.64 7.57 -9.68
N LEU A 241 -5.85 6.67 -8.72
CA LEU A 241 -5.84 7.03 -7.31
C LEU A 241 -4.47 7.55 -6.88
N ALA A 242 -3.38 6.91 -7.31
CA ALA A 242 -2.02 7.39 -7.08
C ALA A 242 -1.80 8.78 -7.69
N GLY A 243 -2.32 9.03 -8.90
CA GLY A 243 -2.28 10.36 -9.53
C GLY A 243 -3.05 11.42 -8.73
N ALA A 244 -4.23 11.07 -8.20
CA ALA A 244 -4.99 11.97 -7.32
C ALA A 244 -4.27 12.25 -6.00
N ILE A 245 -3.63 11.25 -5.40
CA ILE A 245 -2.83 11.41 -4.16
C ILE A 245 -1.60 12.28 -4.44
N ALA A 246 -0.88 12.04 -5.53
CA ALA A 246 0.32 12.82 -5.89
C ALA A 246 0.05 14.31 -6.11
N GLY A 247 -1.15 14.67 -6.55
CA GLY A 247 -1.55 16.06 -6.76
C GLY A 247 -2.10 16.77 -5.52
N ALA A 248 -2.32 16.04 -4.41
CA ALA A 248 -2.84 16.61 -3.18
C ALA A 248 -1.74 17.31 -2.36
N ASN A 249 -2.06 18.44 -1.71
CA ASN A 249 -1.18 19.09 -0.75
C ASN A 249 -1.11 18.31 0.56
N LEU A 250 -2.21 17.69 0.94
CA LEU A 250 -2.35 16.88 2.13
C LEU A 250 -3.35 15.75 1.88
N MET A 251 -3.01 14.54 2.28
CA MET A 251 -3.93 13.41 2.36
C MET A 251 -4.35 13.18 3.80
N LEU A 252 -5.66 13.19 4.05
CA LEU A 252 -6.27 12.74 5.29
C LEU A 252 -6.87 11.36 5.04
N CYS A 253 -6.43 10.36 5.77
CA CYS A 253 -6.91 9.00 5.54
C CYS A 253 -7.06 8.21 6.83
N THR A 254 -7.84 7.15 6.77
CA THR A 254 -7.90 6.14 7.81
C THR A 254 -6.93 5.00 7.51
N ASP A 255 -6.72 4.11 8.49
CA ASP A 255 -5.89 2.90 8.37
C ASP A 255 -6.36 2.04 7.20
N SER A 256 -5.65 2.17 6.10
CA SER A 256 -5.94 1.46 4.86
C SER A 256 -4.63 1.19 4.06
N PRO A 257 -4.65 0.23 3.15
CA PRO A 257 -3.53 -0.03 2.24
C PRO A 257 -3.06 1.20 1.45
N LEU A 258 -3.91 2.22 1.32
CA LEU A 258 -3.64 3.42 0.53
C LEU A 258 -2.67 4.39 1.21
N VAL A 259 -2.49 4.27 2.52
CA VAL A 259 -1.42 4.96 3.25
C VAL A 259 -0.08 4.70 2.58
N GLN A 260 0.13 3.47 2.09
CA GLN A 260 1.38 3.10 1.40
C GLN A 260 1.57 3.83 0.07
N LEU A 261 0.48 4.09 -0.68
CA LEU A 261 0.58 4.92 -1.89
C LEU A 261 1.07 6.32 -1.58
N ALA A 262 0.52 6.96 -0.55
CA ALA A 262 0.92 8.31 -0.14
C ALA A 262 2.39 8.36 0.32
N VAL A 263 2.84 7.35 1.08
CA VAL A 263 4.24 7.22 1.50
C VAL A 263 5.16 7.12 0.29
N PHE A 264 4.83 6.29 -0.69
CA PHE A 264 5.65 6.07 -1.89
C PHE A 264 5.59 7.23 -2.89
N LEU A 265 4.55 8.06 -2.82
CA LEU A 265 4.41 9.31 -3.58
C LEU A 265 4.99 10.52 -2.84
N GLN A 266 5.46 10.36 -1.62
CA GLN A 266 5.98 11.43 -0.76
C GLN A 266 4.96 12.56 -0.51
N THR A 267 3.66 12.24 -0.55
CA THR A 267 2.57 13.18 -0.26
C THR A 267 2.40 13.35 1.24
N TYR A 268 2.30 14.59 1.73
CA TYR A 268 2.00 14.85 3.14
C TYR A 268 0.73 14.13 3.55
N THR A 269 0.82 13.38 4.65
CA THR A 269 -0.29 12.50 5.05
C THR A 269 -0.49 12.52 6.56
N ILE A 270 -1.73 12.70 6.96
CA ILE A 270 -2.19 12.41 8.33
C ILE A 270 -3.08 11.17 8.26
N ALA A 271 -2.60 10.08 8.86
CA ALA A 271 -3.29 8.81 8.86
C ALA A 271 -3.85 8.49 10.26
N LEU A 272 -5.13 8.14 10.32
CA LEU A 272 -5.84 7.80 11.54
C LEU A 272 -5.78 6.29 11.75
N PHE A 273 -5.38 5.89 12.96
CA PHE A 273 -5.26 4.49 13.34
C PHE A 273 -6.14 4.17 14.55
N GLY A 274 -6.90 3.10 14.45
CA GLY A 274 -7.63 2.53 15.58
C GLY A 274 -6.71 1.64 16.43
N SER A 275 -6.86 0.33 16.32
CA SER A 275 -6.09 -0.68 17.04
C SER A 275 -4.71 -0.97 16.43
N THR A 276 -4.51 -0.67 15.17
CA THR A 276 -3.28 -0.98 14.42
C THR A 276 -2.09 -0.16 14.91
N GLU A 277 -0.90 -0.77 14.95
CA GLU A 277 0.34 -0.09 15.30
C GLU A 277 0.94 0.66 14.11
N PRO A 278 1.01 2.01 14.16
CA PRO A 278 1.45 2.83 13.02
C PRO A 278 2.91 2.61 12.61
N THR A 279 3.80 2.29 13.56
CA THR A 279 5.26 2.19 13.32
C THR A 279 5.63 1.15 12.27
N LYS A 280 4.74 0.16 12.03
CA LYS A 280 4.91 -0.85 10.98
C LYS A 280 4.43 -0.39 9.61
N LEU A 281 3.53 0.60 9.58
CA LEU A 281 2.86 1.07 8.38
C LEU A 281 3.32 2.45 7.90
N LEU A 282 3.99 3.21 8.76
CA LEU A 282 4.55 4.51 8.40
C LEU A 282 6.04 4.57 8.73
N PRO A 283 6.88 5.04 7.82
CA PRO A 283 8.26 5.37 8.13
C PRO A 283 8.32 6.61 9.02
N GLN A 284 9.38 6.72 9.82
CA GLN A 284 9.63 7.95 10.59
C GLN A 284 9.97 9.10 9.63
N SER A 285 9.12 10.10 9.57
CA SER A 285 9.28 11.27 8.71
C SER A 285 8.30 12.37 9.15
N ASP A 286 8.69 13.62 8.99
CA ASP A 286 7.82 14.77 9.25
C ASP A 286 6.66 14.89 8.24
N LYS A 287 6.73 14.16 7.12
CA LYS A 287 5.67 14.12 6.11
C LYS A 287 4.52 13.17 6.45
N PHE A 288 4.74 12.21 7.34
CA PHE A 288 3.78 11.14 7.60
C PHE A 288 3.42 11.11 9.07
N ILE A 289 2.29 11.71 9.41
CA ILE A 289 1.82 11.85 10.78
C ILE A 289 0.79 10.76 11.07
N ALA A 290 1.06 9.96 12.09
CA ALA A 290 0.10 8.99 12.61
C ALA A 290 -0.65 9.56 13.80
N ILE A 291 -1.97 9.47 13.78
CA ILE A 291 -2.82 9.73 14.95
C ILE A 291 -3.46 8.41 15.35
N LYS A 292 -2.99 7.85 16.47
CA LYS A 292 -3.50 6.59 17.01
C LYS A 292 -4.52 6.85 18.12
N SER A 293 -5.64 6.14 18.07
CA SER A 293 -6.60 6.13 19.17
C SER A 293 -6.01 5.52 20.42
N ASN A 294 -6.23 6.15 21.56
CA ASN A 294 -5.82 5.62 22.86
C ASN A 294 -6.64 4.40 23.29
N THR A 295 -7.87 4.28 22.80
CA THR A 295 -8.81 3.19 23.12
C THR A 295 -8.75 2.05 22.09
N GLY A 296 -8.09 2.28 20.96
CA GLY A 296 -8.13 1.38 19.80
C GLY A 296 -9.36 1.55 18.91
N ILE A 297 -10.28 2.46 19.25
CA ILE A 297 -11.49 2.74 18.48
C ILE A 297 -11.27 4.00 17.65
N MET A 298 -11.42 3.92 16.33
CA MET A 298 -11.22 5.04 15.41
C MET A 298 -12.10 6.24 15.76
N ALA A 299 -13.34 6.00 16.16
CA ALA A 299 -14.31 7.02 16.54
C ALA A 299 -13.90 7.87 17.74
N ASP A 300 -12.95 7.44 18.56
CA ASP A 300 -12.50 8.20 19.75
C ASP A 300 -11.43 9.24 19.41
N ILE A 301 -10.91 9.25 18.17
CA ILE A 301 -10.02 10.31 17.71
C ILE A 301 -10.82 11.59 17.53
N GLN A 302 -10.45 12.63 18.26
CA GLN A 302 -11.18 13.90 18.22
C GLN A 302 -10.78 14.73 16.98
N PRO A 303 -11.71 15.38 16.26
CA PRO A 303 -11.41 16.26 15.14
C PRO A 303 -10.40 17.37 15.48
N ALA A 304 -10.49 17.94 16.67
CA ALA A 304 -9.54 18.94 17.16
C ALA A 304 -8.08 18.47 17.17
N THR A 305 -7.84 17.20 17.52
CA THR A 305 -6.49 16.62 17.51
C THR A 305 -5.93 16.54 16.10
N ILE A 306 -6.79 16.23 15.11
CA ILE A 306 -6.40 16.15 13.70
C ILE A 306 -6.06 17.56 13.19
N LEU A 307 -6.93 18.55 13.50
CA LEU A 307 -6.71 19.95 13.13
C LEU A 307 -5.42 20.52 13.72
N GLU A 308 -5.13 20.21 14.97
CA GLU A 308 -3.87 20.63 15.59
C GLU A 308 -2.67 20.14 14.78
N LYS A 309 -2.70 18.88 14.31
CA LYS A 309 -1.62 18.32 13.48
C LYS A 309 -1.56 18.95 12.08
N ILE A 310 -2.68 19.30 11.48
CA ILE A 310 -2.71 20.04 10.21
C ILE A 310 -2.02 21.40 10.34
N TRP A 311 -2.16 22.08 11.49
CA TRP A 311 -1.61 23.42 11.69
C TRP A 311 -0.16 23.43 12.22
N GLN A 312 0.37 22.29 12.63
CA GLN A 312 1.75 22.14 13.09
C GLN A 312 2.75 21.82 11.96
N GLY A 313 2.29 21.33 10.82
CA GLY A 313 3.07 21.02 9.61
C GLY A 313 3.00 22.16 8.63
#